data_906855102e2cb1c7356475e515ddbe37
#
_entry.id   906855102e2cb1c7356475e515ddbe37
#
_cell.length_a   1.000
_cell.length_b   1.000
_cell.length_c   1.000
_cell.angle_alpha   90.00
_cell.angle_beta   90.00
_cell.angle_gamma   90.00
#
_symmetry.space_group_name_H-M   'P 1'
#
loop_
_entity.id
_entity.type
_entity.pdbx_description
1 polymer ?
#
loop_
_entity_poly.entity_id
_entity_poly.type
_entity_poly.pdbx_seq_one_letter_code
_entity_poly.pdbx_strand_id
1 'polypeptide(L)'
;MQYAMLSELGGRPINEDYVGNVISGAETGCFVLCDGLGGHGHGEVASKFVTDSILGEYKIKGNSSDFIRDAVTVAQDGLLRLQKEKHTQSEMKTTVVVLKVMNDKVEWSHIGD
;
A
#
# COMPACT_ATOMS: atom_id res chain seq x y z
N MET A 1 18.53 -10.16 -4.15
CA MET A 1 17.07 -10.39 -4.08
C MET A 1 16.48 -10.27 -5.47
N GLN A 2 15.71 -11.26 -5.85
CA GLN A 2 14.96 -11.22 -7.10
C GLN A 2 13.48 -11.00 -6.80
N TYR A 3 12.84 -10.17 -7.60
CA TYR A 3 11.42 -9.89 -7.42
C TYR A 3 10.81 -9.49 -8.75
N ALA A 4 9.47 -9.58 -8.81
CA ALA A 4 8.70 -9.09 -9.94
C ALA A 4 7.47 -8.37 -9.41
N MET A 5 7.14 -7.25 -10.02
CA MET A 5 5.95 -6.48 -9.68
C MET A 5 5.11 -6.32 -10.93
N LEU A 6 3.81 -6.62 -10.80
CA LEU A 6 2.89 -6.63 -11.91
C LEU A 6 1.57 -5.98 -11.52
N SER A 7 1.08 -5.12 -12.41
CA SER A 7 -0.25 -4.54 -12.29
C SER A 7 -0.93 -4.63 -13.64
N GLU A 8 -2.12 -5.20 -13.67
CA GLU A 8 -2.90 -5.38 -14.88
C GLU A 8 -4.25 -4.71 -14.76
N LEU A 9 -4.76 -4.22 -15.88
CA LEU A 9 -6.11 -3.66 -15.93
C LEU A 9 -7.18 -4.73 -15.67
N GLY A 10 -6.93 -5.95 -16.08
CA GLY A 10 -7.90 -7.03 -15.95
C GLY A 10 -9.12 -6.74 -16.78
N GLY A 11 -10.31 -6.93 -16.22
CA GLY A 11 -11.55 -6.64 -16.89
C GLY A 11 -12.15 -5.27 -16.60
N ARG A 12 -11.42 -4.41 -15.89
CA ARG A 12 -11.94 -3.11 -15.48
C ARG A 12 -11.53 -2.02 -16.46
N PRO A 13 -12.41 -1.03 -16.70
CA PRO A 13 -12.07 0.06 -17.62
C PRO A 13 -10.98 0.98 -17.12
N ILE A 14 -10.76 1.04 -15.79
CA ILE A 14 -9.69 1.83 -15.18
C ILE A 14 -8.95 0.92 -14.20
N ASN A 15 -7.62 0.88 -14.34
CA ASN A 15 -6.79 0.16 -13.39
C ASN A 15 -6.60 1.00 -12.14
N GLU A 16 -7.24 0.60 -11.05
CA GLU A 16 -7.15 1.26 -9.75
C GLU A 16 -6.12 0.61 -8.84
N ASP A 17 -5.42 -0.40 -9.31
CA ASP A 17 -4.35 -1.03 -8.57
C ASP A 17 -3.11 -0.14 -8.56
N TYR A 18 -2.35 -0.23 -7.49
CA TYR A 18 -1.08 0.47 -7.39
C TYR A 18 -0.09 -0.43 -6.69
N VAL A 19 1.11 -0.54 -7.25
CA VAL A 19 2.17 -1.34 -6.66
C VAL A 19 3.40 -0.45 -6.48
N GLY A 20 4.16 -0.72 -5.44
CA GLY A 20 5.37 0.01 -5.18
C GLY A 20 6.34 -0.80 -4.34
N ASN A 21 7.58 -0.39 -4.34
CA ASN A 21 8.58 -1.04 -3.51
C ASN A 21 9.70 -0.09 -3.13
N VAL A 22 10.39 -0.46 -2.07
CA VAL A 22 11.66 0.15 -1.68
C VAL A 22 12.62 -0.99 -1.37
N ILE A 23 13.73 -1.01 -2.08
CA ILE A 23 14.81 -1.98 -1.84
C ILE A 23 15.87 -1.27 -1.00
N SER A 24 16.13 -1.79 0.20
CA SER A 24 17.04 -1.15 1.14
C SER A 24 18.34 -1.92 1.35
N GLY A 25 18.48 -3.07 0.72
CA GLY A 25 19.69 -3.89 0.77
C GLY A 25 19.58 -5.06 -0.18
N ALA A 26 20.61 -5.90 -0.22
CA ALA A 26 20.66 -7.03 -1.15
C ALA A 26 19.51 -8.02 -0.94
N GLU A 27 19.11 -8.21 0.30
CA GLU A 27 18.05 -9.15 0.67
C GLU A 27 17.00 -8.47 1.55
N THR A 28 16.81 -7.16 1.39
CA THR A 28 15.95 -6.38 2.28
C THR A 28 15.13 -5.41 1.47
N GLY A 29 13.84 -5.38 1.73
CA GLY A 29 12.95 -4.45 1.04
C GLY A 29 11.53 -4.53 1.53
N CYS A 30 10.71 -3.61 1.04
CA CYS A 30 9.28 -3.54 1.33
C CYS A 30 8.53 -3.45 0.00
N PHE A 31 7.49 -4.26 -0.12
CA PHE A 31 6.66 -4.32 -1.33
C PHE A 31 5.21 -4.10 -0.90
N VAL A 32 4.50 -3.28 -1.65
CA VAL A 32 3.11 -2.95 -1.35
C VAL A 32 2.28 -3.10 -2.61
N LEU A 33 1.15 -3.77 -2.48
CA LEU A 33 0.15 -3.88 -3.53
C LEU A 33 -1.18 -3.41 -2.98
N CYS A 34 -1.79 -2.44 -3.63
CA CYS A 34 -3.11 -1.92 -3.26
C CYS A 34 -4.06 -2.07 -4.43
N ASP A 35 -5.26 -2.59 -4.15
CA ASP A 35 -6.34 -2.71 -5.12
C ASP A 35 -7.41 -1.69 -4.73
N GLY A 36 -7.50 -0.60 -5.48
CA GLY A 36 -8.40 0.49 -5.16
C GLY A 36 -9.84 0.19 -5.55
N LEU A 37 -10.76 0.71 -4.75
CA LEU A 37 -12.20 0.57 -4.94
C LEU A 37 -12.85 1.93 -4.84
N GLY A 38 -13.67 2.28 -5.81
CA GLY A 38 -14.40 3.54 -5.80
C GLY A 38 -14.70 4.03 -7.20
N GLY A 39 -15.66 4.94 -7.29
CA GLY A 39 -16.03 5.55 -8.56
C GLY A 39 -15.17 6.77 -8.88
N HIS A 40 -15.21 7.20 -10.15
CA HIS A 40 -14.61 8.47 -10.59
C HIS A 40 -13.10 8.58 -10.29
N GLY A 41 -12.37 7.45 -10.30
CA GLY A 41 -10.93 7.46 -10.03
C GLY A 41 -10.55 7.53 -8.56
N HIS A 42 -11.51 7.51 -7.65
CA HIS A 42 -11.23 7.60 -6.22
C HIS A 42 -10.47 6.39 -5.69
N GLY A 43 -10.70 5.20 -6.27
CA GLY A 43 -9.95 4.02 -5.90
C GLY A 43 -8.48 4.13 -6.28
N GLU A 44 -8.17 4.76 -7.42
CA GLU A 44 -6.79 5.01 -7.83
C GLU A 44 -6.10 5.97 -6.85
N VAL A 45 -6.78 7.01 -6.41
CA VAL A 45 -6.24 7.94 -5.42
C VAL A 45 -5.98 7.22 -4.10
N ALA A 46 -6.92 6.38 -3.66
CA ALA A 46 -6.76 5.66 -2.40
C ALA A 46 -5.59 4.69 -2.46
N SER A 47 -5.47 3.90 -3.53
CA SER A 47 -4.40 2.91 -3.65
C SER A 47 -3.02 3.56 -3.72
N LYS A 48 -2.89 4.65 -4.46
CA LYS A 48 -1.64 5.40 -4.53
C LYS A 48 -1.27 6.01 -3.18
N PHE A 49 -2.25 6.66 -2.53
CA PHE A 49 -2.01 7.29 -1.24
C PHE A 49 -1.51 6.29 -0.19
N VAL A 50 -2.18 5.14 -0.08
CA VAL A 50 -1.82 4.13 0.92
C VAL A 50 -0.46 3.52 0.62
N THR A 51 -0.19 3.20 -0.65
CA THR A 51 1.11 2.65 -1.05
C THR A 51 2.24 3.61 -0.72
N ASP A 52 2.11 4.88 -1.12
CA ASP A 52 3.14 5.89 -0.88
C ASP A 52 3.35 6.13 0.61
N SER A 53 2.26 6.12 1.39
CA SER A 53 2.33 6.31 2.84
C SER A 53 3.13 5.19 3.52
N ILE A 54 2.82 3.94 3.15
CA ILE A 54 3.50 2.78 3.76
C ILE A 54 4.98 2.76 3.37
N LEU A 55 5.29 3.00 2.11
CA LEU A 55 6.69 3.02 1.66
C LEU A 55 7.47 4.18 2.29
N GLY A 56 6.81 5.33 2.50
CA GLY A 56 7.42 6.44 3.22
C GLY A 56 7.77 6.09 4.66
N GLU A 57 6.86 5.40 5.33
CA GLU A 57 7.12 4.92 6.69
C GLU A 57 8.25 3.89 6.72
N TYR A 58 8.33 3.03 5.71
CA TYR A 58 9.41 2.05 5.63
C TYR A 58 10.78 2.72 5.58
N LYS A 59 10.91 3.81 4.84
CA LYS A 59 12.17 4.54 4.74
C LYS A 59 12.60 5.12 6.09
N ILE A 60 11.65 5.43 6.96
CA ILE A 60 11.92 6.06 8.25
C ILE A 60 12.16 5.00 9.33
N LYS A 61 11.31 3.97 9.41
CA LYS A 61 11.36 3.01 10.51
C LYS A 61 11.10 1.57 10.08
N GLY A 62 11.52 1.21 8.87
CA GLY A 62 11.33 -0.14 8.35
C GLY A 62 12.01 -1.23 9.17
N ASN A 63 13.02 -0.89 9.97
CA ASN A 63 13.71 -1.86 10.82
C ASN A 63 12.97 -2.17 12.12
N SER A 64 11.93 -1.42 12.43
CA SER A 64 11.13 -1.67 13.63
C SER A 64 10.37 -2.98 13.51
N SER A 65 10.29 -3.74 14.60
CA SER A 65 9.51 -4.97 14.64
C SER A 65 8.00 -4.72 14.48
N ASP A 66 7.55 -3.50 14.78
CA ASP A 66 6.14 -3.11 14.66
C ASP A 66 5.85 -2.32 13.39
N PHE A 67 6.78 -2.32 12.43
CA PHE A 67 6.68 -1.48 11.25
C PHE A 67 5.35 -1.66 10.51
N ILE A 68 4.96 -2.90 10.20
CA ILE A 68 3.77 -3.14 9.37
C ILE A 68 2.52 -2.60 10.08
N ARG A 69 2.37 -2.92 11.36
CA ARG A 69 1.23 -2.44 12.14
C ARG A 69 1.16 -0.91 12.16
N ASP A 70 2.30 -0.28 12.45
CA ASP A 70 2.34 1.17 12.58
C ASP A 70 2.12 1.86 11.22
N ALA A 71 2.73 1.34 10.17
CA ALA A 71 2.60 1.92 8.84
C ALA A 71 1.16 1.84 8.32
N VAL A 72 0.50 0.70 8.54
CA VAL A 72 -0.89 0.52 8.13
C VAL A 72 -1.79 1.46 8.91
N THR A 73 -1.56 1.62 10.21
CA THR A 73 -2.34 2.55 11.03
C THR A 73 -2.20 3.99 10.53
N VAL A 74 -0.97 4.42 10.26
CA VAL A 74 -0.72 5.77 9.75
C VAL A 74 -1.40 5.98 8.39
N ALA A 75 -1.30 4.98 7.51
CA ALA A 75 -1.91 5.07 6.18
C ALA A 75 -3.43 5.13 6.29
N GLN A 76 -4.03 4.31 7.16
CA GLN A 76 -5.47 4.29 7.35
C GLN A 76 -5.97 5.62 7.89
N ASP A 77 -5.32 6.17 8.91
CA ASP A 77 -5.70 7.47 9.47
C ASP A 77 -5.61 8.58 8.43
N GLY A 78 -4.54 8.55 7.64
CA GLY A 78 -4.36 9.53 6.56
C GLY A 78 -5.44 9.41 5.50
N LEU A 79 -5.81 8.19 5.11
CA LEU A 79 -6.85 7.97 4.11
C LEU A 79 -8.21 8.45 4.62
N LEU A 80 -8.53 8.18 5.89
CA LEU A 80 -9.77 8.65 6.47
C LEU A 80 -9.87 10.17 6.45
N ARG A 81 -8.76 10.88 6.74
CA ARG A 81 -8.74 12.33 6.65
C ARG A 81 -8.94 12.81 5.21
N LEU A 82 -8.28 12.16 4.26
CA LEU A 82 -8.39 12.51 2.85
C LEU A 82 -9.83 12.32 2.35
N GLN A 83 -10.48 11.22 2.76
CA GLN A 83 -11.87 10.97 2.42
C GLN A 83 -12.77 12.09 2.93
N LYS A 84 -12.57 12.53 4.16
CA LYS A 84 -13.37 13.62 4.75
C LYS A 84 -13.17 14.92 3.99
N GLU A 85 -11.92 15.26 3.67
CA GLU A 85 -11.61 16.49 2.95
C GLU A 85 -12.28 16.53 1.58
N LYS A 86 -12.38 15.37 0.93
CA LYS A 86 -12.95 15.29 -0.41
C LYS A 86 -14.41 14.85 -0.43
N HIS A 87 -15.00 14.61 0.75
CA HIS A 87 -16.38 14.12 0.88
C HIS A 87 -16.62 12.83 0.10
N THR A 88 -15.67 11.90 0.19
CA THR A 88 -15.68 10.66 -0.61
C THR A 88 -15.61 9.40 0.26
N GLN A 89 -16.20 9.41 1.46
CA GLN A 89 -16.06 8.32 2.42
C GLN A 89 -16.49 6.95 1.89
N SER A 90 -17.45 6.91 0.96
CA SER A 90 -17.94 5.66 0.41
C SER A 90 -17.28 5.28 -0.91
N GLU A 91 -16.48 6.17 -1.50
CA GLU A 91 -15.95 5.98 -2.85
C GLU A 91 -14.43 5.93 -2.95
N MET A 92 -13.73 6.17 -1.84
CA MET A 92 -12.27 6.21 -1.83
C MET A 92 -11.75 5.15 -0.87
N LYS A 93 -11.56 3.94 -1.38
CA LYS A 93 -11.17 2.78 -0.58
C LYS A 93 -10.09 1.98 -1.29
N THR A 94 -9.37 1.19 -0.54
CA THR A 94 -8.39 0.28 -1.10
C THR A 94 -8.17 -0.91 -0.17
N THR A 95 -7.86 -2.07 -0.76
CA THR A 95 -7.24 -3.16 -0.02
C THR A 95 -5.74 -2.92 -0.02
N VAL A 96 -5.00 -3.60 0.85
CA VAL A 96 -3.56 -3.47 0.88
C VAL A 96 -2.90 -4.79 1.26
N VAL A 97 -1.83 -5.12 0.55
CA VAL A 97 -0.93 -6.20 0.91
C VAL A 97 0.45 -5.60 1.10
N VAL A 98 1.04 -5.81 2.26
CA VAL A 98 2.39 -5.33 2.60
C VAL A 98 3.28 -6.53 2.84
N LEU A 99 4.44 -6.54 2.21
CA LEU A 99 5.45 -7.57 2.37
C LEU A 99 6.77 -6.92 2.74
N LYS A 100 7.29 -7.27 3.90
CA LYS A 100 8.62 -6.82 4.33
C LYS A 100 9.55 -8.02 4.31
N VAL A 101 10.62 -7.90 3.55
CA VAL A 101 11.66 -8.93 3.43
C VAL A 101 12.91 -8.43 4.11
N MET A 102 13.49 -9.26 4.97
CA MET A 102 14.68 -8.90 5.72
C MET A 102 15.56 -10.14 5.81
N ASN A 103 16.55 -10.22 4.93
CA ASN A 103 17.41 -11.38 4.75
C ASN A 103 16.56 -12.62 4.42
N ASP A 104 16.48 -13.60 5.30
CA ASP A 104 15.71 -14.81 5.10
C ASP A 104 14.37 -14.80 5.83
N LYS A 105 13.97 -13.64 6.38
CA LYS A 105 12.69 -13.50 7.07
C LYS A 105 11.72 -12.69 6.23
N VAL A 106 10.45 -13.07 6.31
CA VAL A 106 9.37 -12.37 5.62
C VAL A 106 8.26 -12.09 6.61
N GLU A 107 7.85 -10.83 6.69
CA GLU A 107 6.66 -10.41 7.44
C GLU A 107 5.67 -9.85 6.43
N TRP A 108 4.39 -10.17 6.62
CA TRP A 108 3.39 -9.66 5.68
C TRP A 108 2.06 -9.46 6.37
N SER A 109 1.23 -8.65 5.75
CA SER A 109 -0.13 -8.39 6.20
C SER A 109 -1.02 -8.12 5.00
N HIS A 110 -2.27 -8.52 5.10
CA HIS A 110 -3.31 -8.27 4.10
C HIS A 110 -4.52 -7.68 4.80
N ILE A 111 -4.98 -6.53 4.31
CA ILE A 111 -6.09 -5.82 4.92
C ILE A 111 -7.10 -5.45 3.82
N GLY A 112 -8.37 -5.62 4.14
CA GLY A 112 -9.46 -5.39 3.22
C GLY A 112 -10.08 -6.69 2.77
N ASP A 113 -10.88 -6.58 1.74
CA ASP A 113 -11.64 -7.75 1.26
C ASP A 113 -10.79 -8.67 0.39
#